data_24fe3c242cb6921b3ffb92671a4e53d9
#
_entry.id   24fe3c242cb6921b3ffb92671a4e53d9
#
_cell.length_a   1.000
_cell.length_b   1.000
_cell.length_c   1.000
_cell.angle_alpha   90.00
_cell.angle_beta   90.00
_cell.angle_gamma   90.00
#
_symmetry.space_group_name_H-M   'P 1'
#
loop_
_entity.id
_entity.type
_entity.pdbx_description
1 polymer ?
#
loop_
_entity_poly.entity_id
_entity_poly.type
_entity_poly.pdbx_seq_one_letter_code
_entity_poly.pdbx_strand_id
1 'polypeptide(L)'
;MQNSPMKFVIIGTINKDLILPFQGSPIQGFGGIYFTISALSHLGGKQLHITPVSFVGQDTFPSLKALINGYQNINQEGLIELDQKHHEVILEYFSPEERSEKALFKFPSLEWKNIKNILDADFFIVNMITGWDLSLKAFLKLSKKFYDKMYLDVHFLVMGTDKLGN
;
A
#
# COMPACT_ATOMS: atom_id res chain seq x y z
N MET A 1 22.62 19.17 -17.29
CA MET A 1 21.22 18.86 -17.65
C MET A 1 20.61 18.18 -16.43
N GLN A 2 19.59 18.77 -15.79
CA GLN A 2 18.85 18.07 -14.72
C GLN A 2 17.97 17.03 -15.42
N ASN A 3 18.24 15.74 -15.19
CA ASN A 3 17.35 14.68 -15.65
C ASN A 3 15.99 14.85 -14.95
N SER A 4 14.89 14.68 -15.68
CA SER A 4 13.56 14.63 -15.08
C SER A 4 13.50 13.53 -14.01
N PRO A 5 12.77 13.73 -12.89
CA PRO A 5 12.66 12.71 -11.87
C PRO A 5 12.04 11.43 -12.44
N MET A 6 12.52 10.28 -11.99
CA MET A 6 11.99 8.97 -12.37
C MET A 6 10.63 8.78 -11.70
N LYS A 7 9.62 8.36 -12.48
CA LYS A 7 8.24 8.19 -12.00
C LYS A 7 7.99 6.76 -11.56
N PHE A 8 7.60 6.60 -10.29
CA PHE A 8 7.21 5.32 -9.71
C PHE A 8 5.72 5.30 -9.38
N VAL A 9 5.03 4.23 -9.76
CA VAL A 9 3.67 3.93 -9.31
C VAL A 9 3.75 2.74 -8.36
N ILE A 10 3.25 2.92 -7.12
CA ILE A 10 3.27 1.90 -6.07
C ILE A 10 1.83 1.49 -5.79
N ILE A 11 1.49 0.24 -6.10
CA ILE A 11 0.13 -0.31 -6.01
C ILE A 11 0.08 -1.31 -4.85
N GLY A 12 -0.90 -1.14 -3.96
CA GLY A 12 -1.14 -2.04 -2.83
C GLY A 12 -1.98 -1.37 -1.76
N THR A 13 -2.08 -2.01 -0.61
CA THR A 13 -2.86 -1.49 0.51
C THR A 13 -1.95 -0.74 1.48
N ILE A 14 -2.37 0.48 1.88
CA ILE A 14 -1.87 1.14 3.08
C ILE A 14 -2.70 0.62 4.23
N ASN A 15 -2.09 -0.04 5.22
CA ASN A 15 -2.77 -0.53 6.41
C ASN A 15 -2.75 0.53 7.51
N LYS A 16 -3.73 0.48 8.39
CA LYS A 16 -3.65 1.05 9.72
C LYS A 16 -3.33 -0.08 10.68
N ASP A 17 -2.13 -0.07 11.24
CA ASP A 17 -1.65 -1.14 12.10
C ASP A 17 -1.91 -0.81 13.58
N LEU A 18 -2.51 -1.77 14.30
CA LEU A 18 -2.54 -1.82 15.75
C LEU A 18 -1.64 -2.96 16.21
N ILE A 19 -0.47 -2.61 16.73
CA ILE A 19 0.49 -3.56 17.25
C ILE A 19 0.26 -3.70 18.76
N LEU A 20 -0.07 -4.91 19.20
CA LEU A 20 -0.17 -5.31 20.59
C LEU A 20 1.10 -6.10 20.93
N PRO A 21 2.14 -5.46 21.46
CA PRO A 21 3.40 -6.14 21.74
C PRO A 21 3.27 -7.11 22.90
N PHE A 22 4.08 -8.15 22.94
CA PHE A 22 4.19 -9.10 24.07
C PHE A 22 4.47 -8.37 25.41
N GLN A 23 5.21 -7.27 25.36
CA GLN A 23 5.48 -6.39 26.50
C GLN A 23 5.45 -4.93 26.03
N GLY A 24 4.91 -4.06 26.89
CA GLY A 24 4.83 -2.63 26.60
C GLY A 24 3.42 -2.18 26.21
N SER A 25 3.32 -0.96 25.71
CA SER A 25 2.04 -0.34 25.33
C SER A 25 1.70 -0.60 23.87
N PRO A 26 0.43 -0.64 23.50
CA PRO A 26 0.00 -0.72 22.10
C PRO A 26 0.59 0.42 21.25
N ILE A 27 0.93 0.09 20.01
CA ILE A 27 1.48 1.03 19.01
C ILE A 27 0.51 1.10 17.85
N GLN A 28 0.21 2.32 17.40
CA GLN A 28 -0.59 2.53 16.18
C GLN A 28 0.24 3.26 15.13
N GLY A 29 0.04 2.88 13.86
CA GLY A 29 0.74 3.50 12.75
C GLY A 29 0.15 3.12 11.41
N PHE A 30 0.80 3.59 10.34
CA PHE A 30 0.52 3.13 8.98
C PHE A 30 1.55 2.08 8.58
N GLY A 31 1.06 1.04 7.90
CA GLY A 31 1.86 -0.07 7.39
C GLY A 31 1.60 -0.36 5.91
N GLY A 32 1.88 -1.58 5.50
CA GLY A 32 1.73 -1.99 4.11
C GLY A 32 2.62 -1.18 3.17
N ILE A 33 2.07 -0.73 2.03
CA ILE A 33 2.87 0.05 1.05
C ILE A 33 3.33 1.41 1.59
N TYR A 34 2.82 1.87 2.74
CA TYR A 34 3.30 3.11 3.35
C TYR A 34 4.81 3.06 3.64
N PHE A 35 5.33 1.91 4.09
CA PHE A 35 6.76 1.74 4.31
C PHE A 35 7.56 1.85 3.00
N THR A 36 7.09 1.23 1.92
CA THR A 36 7.72 1.33 0.59
C THR A 36 7.74 2.78 0.09
N ILE A 37 6.60 3.48 0.22
CA ILE A 37 6.44 4.90 -0.16
C ILE A 37 7.41 5.78 0.63
N SER A 38 7.43 5.63 1.94
CA SER A 38 8.28 6.42 2.83
C SER A 38 9.77 6.18 2.55
N ALA A 39 10.18 4.91 2.46
CA ALA A 39 11.57 4.56 2.18
C ALA A 39 12.05 5.11 0.84
N LEU A 40 11.30 4.89 -0.24
CA LEU A 40 11.65 5.38 -1.57
C LEU A 40 11.63 6.91 -1.65
N SER A 41 10.70 7.57 -0.95
CA SER A 41 10.65 9.02 -0.90
C SER A 41 11.91 9.61 -0.26
N HIS A 42 12.34 9.05 0.87
CA HIS A 42 13.55 9.50 1.55
C HIS A 42 14.84 9.19 0.75
N LEU A 43 14.95 7.98 0.21
CA LEU A 43 16.13 7.55 -0.54
C LEU A 43 16.28 8.30 -1.88
N GLY A 44 15.19 8.48 -2.58
CA GLY A 44 15.21 9.08 -3.92
C GLY A 44 15.10 10.61 -3.93
N GLY A 45 14.51 11.20 -2.90
CA GLY A 45 14.35 12.64 -2.80
C GLY A 45 13.80 13.26 -4.08
N LYS A 46 14.46 14.29 -4.58
CA LYS A 46 14.05 14.99 -5.81
C LYS A 46 14.26 14.18 -7.11
N GLN A 47 14.94 13.04 -7.04
CA GLN A 47 15.20 12.18 -8.21
C GLN A 47 14.02 11.22 -8.49
N LEU A 48 13.11 11.06 -7.55
CA LEU A 48 11.92 10.22 -7.70
C LEU A 48 10.65 11.08 -7.62
N HIS A 49 9.64 10.65 -8.38
CA HIS A 49 8.27 11.11 -8.27
C HIS A 49 7.39 9.88 -8.04
N ILE A 50 6.72 9.79 -6.90
CA ILE A 50 6.03 8.58 -6.43
C ILE A 50 4.54 8.82 -6.44
N THR A 51 3.77 7.94 -7.07
CA THR A 51 2.31 7.92 -7.04
C THR A 51 1.82 6.64 -6.38
N PRO A 52 1.44 6.67 -5.09
CA PRO A 52 0.80 5.54 -4.44
C PRO A 52 -0.61 5.33 -4.96
N VAL A 53 -1.01 4.06 -5.13
CA VAL A 53 -2.35 3.67 -5.54
C VAL A 53 -2.91 2.73 -4.48
N SER A 54 -3.85 3.25 -3.71
CA SER A 54 -4.48 2.51 -2.62
C SER A 54 -5.88 3.05 -2.37
N PHE A 55 -6.77 2.18 -1.91
CA PHE A 55 -7.98 2.63 -1.26
C PHE A 55 -7.65 3.16 0.14
N VAL A 56 -8.42 4.15 0.58
CA VAL A 56 -8.31 4.75 1.92
C VAL A 56 -9.71 4.96 2.47
N GLY A 57 -9.96 4.51 3.68
CA GLY A 57 -11.25 4.71 4.34
C GLY A 57 -11.46 6.19 4.72
N GLN A 58 -12.72 6.64 4.67
CA GLN A 58 -13.10 8.03 4.93
C GLN A 58 -12.65 8.53 6.31
N ASP A 59 -12.63 7.65 7.32
CA ASP A 59 -12.20 7.96 8.69
C ASP A 59 -10.69 8.26 8.79
N THR A 60 -9.91 7.84 7.82
CA THR A 60 -8.45 7.94 7.81
C THR A 60 -7.93 8.84 6.69
N PHE A 61 -8.73 9.10 5.65
CA PHE A 61 -8.30 9.83 4.47
C PHE A 61 -7.69 11.22 4.77
N PRO A 62 -8.27 12.08 5.64
CA PRO A 62 -7.68 13.39 5.95
C PRO A 62 -6.32 13.27 6.64
N SER A 63 -6.18 12.36 7.61
CA SER A 63 -4.94 12.19 8.39
C SER A 63 -3.81 11.61 7.54
N LEU A 64 -4.11 10.62 6.68
CA LEU A 64 -3.13 10.06 5.76
C LEU A 64 -2.67 11.10 4.73
N LYS A 65 -3.57 11.89 4.17
CA LYS A 65 -3.22 12.97 3.25
C LYS A 65 -2.32 14.01 3.91
N ALA A 66 -2.63 14.41 5.13
CA ALA A 66 -1.81 15.35 5.89
C ALA A 66 -0.40 14.79 6.14
N LEU A 67 -0.29 13.50 6.48
CA LEU A 67 1.00 12.82 6.66
C LEU A 67 1.81 12.78 5.36
N ILE A 68 1.19 12.40 4.25
CA ILE A 68 1.84 12.31 2.94
C ILE A 68 2.24 13.68 2.40
N ASN A 69 1.52 14.74 2.73
CA ASN A 69 1.91 16.11 2.36
C ASN A 69 3.28 16.54 2.93
N GLY A 70 3.80 15.86 3.95
CA GLY A 70 5.15 16.04 4.43
C GLY A 70 6.26 15.63 3.44
N TYR A 71 5.92 14.87 2.41
CA TYR A 71 6.86 14.40 1.39
C TYR A 71 6.72 15.24 0.12
N GLN A 72 7.82 15.84 -0.35
CA GLN A 72 7.80 16.75 -1.51
C GLN A 72 7.67 16.06 -2.88
N ASN A 73 7.90 14.75 -2.92
CA ASN A 73 7.99 13.96 -4.15
C ASN A 73 6.88 12.89 -4.28
N ILE A 74 5.80 13.01 -3.49
CA ILE A 74 4.66 12.09 -3.56
C ILE A 74 3.45 12.80 -4.16
N ASN A 75 2.90 12.22 -5.23
CA ASN A 75 1.63 12.62 -5.83
C ASN A 75 0.49 11.78 -5.27
N GLN A 76 -0.54 12.41 -4.74
CA GLN A 76 -1.65 11.74 -4.05
C GLN A 76 -2.83 11.38 -4.96
N GLU A 77 -2.75 11.59 -6.27
CA GLU A 77 -3.85 11.36 -7.22
C GLU A 77 -4.31 9.89 -7.31
N GLY A 78 -3.46 8.95 -6.90
CA GLY A 78 -3.79 7.52 -6.84
C GLY A 78 -4.43 7.07 -5.54
N LEU A 79 -4.60 7.95 -4.54
CA LEU A 79 -5.33 7.63 -3.32
C LEU A 79 -6.84 7.77 -3.55
N ILE A 80 -7.59 6.69 -3.33
CA ILE A 80 -9.01 6.60 -3.62
C ILE A 80 -9.79 6.47 -2.31
N GLU A 81 -10.56 7.49 -1.97
CA GLU A 81 -11.40 7.47 -0.77
C GLU A 81 -12.58 6.50 -0.94
N LEU A 82 -12.84 5.69 0.08
CA LEU A 82 -14.00 4.82 0.19
C LEU A 82 -14.88 5.24 1.36
N ASP A 83 -16.20 5.18 1.15
CA ASP A 83 -17.21 5.41 2.19
C ASP A 83 -17.33 4.17 3.11
N GLN A 84 -16.24 3.85 3.78
CA GLN A 84 -16.14 2.81 4.80
C GLN A 84 -14.96 3.09 5.74
N LYS A 85 -14.87 2.35 6.85
CA LYS A 85 -13.70 2.38 7.72
C LYS A 85 -12.45 1.91 6.99
N HIS A 86 -11.32 2.50 7.36
CA HIS A 86 -10.02 2.13 6.82
C HIS A 86 -9.66 0.68 7.18
N HIS A 87 -8.97 0.02 6.25
CA HIS A 87 -8.42 -1.32 6.48
C HIS A 87 -7.42 -1.30 7.64
N GLU A 88 -7.70 -2.11 8.66
CA GLU A 88 -6.90 -2.20 9.90
C GLU A 88 -6.36 -3.60 10.05
N VAL A 89 -5.09 -3.70 10.49
CA VAL A 89 -4.45 -4.96 10.84
C VAL A 89 -4.08 -4.92 12.31
N ILE A 90 -4.54 -5.91 13.06
CA ILE A 90 -4.16 -6.11 14.46
C ILE A 90 -3.05 -7.16 14.47
N LEU A 91 -1.89 -6.80 15.00
CA LEU A 91 -0.72 -7.64 15.18
C LEU A 91 -0.56 -7.91 16.67
N GLU A 92 -0.98 -9.08 17.14
CA GLU A 92 -0.91 -9.46 18.54
C GLU A 92 0.24 -10.42 18.77
N TYR A 93 1.24 -9.99 19.56
CA TYR A 93 2.43 -10.78 19.89
C TYR A 93 2.23 -11.53 21.19
N PHE A 94 2.33 -12.85 21.16
CA PHE A 94 2.27 -13.75 22.33
C PHE A 94 3.67 -14.01 22.92
N SER A 95 4.70 -13.88 22.07
CA SER A 95 6.10 -13.94 22.44
C SER A 95 6.90 -13.03 21.48
N PRO A 96 8.22 -12.85 21.66
CA PRO A 96 9.03 -12.11 20.69
C PRO A 96 9.01 -12.69 19.26
N GLU A 97 8.67 -13.97 19.11
CA GLU A 97 8.75 -14.73 17.85
C GLU A 97 7.37 -15.14 17.31
N GLU A 98 6.34 -15.14 18.17
CA GLU A 98 5.00 -15.60 17.80
C GLU A 98 3.99 -14.48 17.84
N ARG A 99 3.23 -14.34 16.77
CA ARG A 99 2.12 -13.38 16.67
C ARG A 99 0.94 -13.96 15.90
N SER A 100 -0.23 -13.41 16.14
CA SER A 100 -1.37 -13.50 15.25
C SER A 100 -1.56 -12.21 14.47
N GLU A 101 -2.17 -12.32 13.33
CA GLU A 101 -2.58 -11.18 12.51
C GLU A 101 -4.06 -11.27 12.21
N LYS A 102 -4.78 -10.17 12.38
CA LYS A 102 -6.20 -10.08 12.11
C LYS A 102 -6.52 -8.86 11.27
N ALA A 103 -7.11 -9.09 10.10
CA ALA A 103 -7.54 -8.02 9.20
C ALA A 103 -8.99 -7.62 9.47
N LEU A 104 -9.23 -6.32 9.63
CA LEU A 104 -10.56 -5.72 9.79
C LEU A 104 -10.86 -4.75 8.64
N PHE A 105 -12.15 -4.56 8.33
CA PHE A 105 -12.63 -3.60 7.34
C PHE A 105 -11.96 -3.76 5.97
N LYS A 106 -12.00 -4.99 5.42
CA LYS A 106 -11.38 -5.33 4.13
C LYS A 106 -11.80 -4.37 3.02
N PHE A 107 -10.83 -3.87 2.26
CA PHE A 107 -11.07 -3.15 1.01
C PHE A 107 -11.37 -4.13 -0.14
N PRO A 108 -12.12 -3.70 -1.17
CA PRO A 108 -12.17 -4.46 -2.41
C PRO A 108 -10.82 -4.43 -3.11
N SER A 109 -10.58 -5.36 -4.03
CA SER A 109 -9.39 -5.31 -4.89
C SER A 109 -9.45 -4.10 -5.81
N LEU A 110 -8.29 -3.46 -6.04
CA LEU A 110 -8.13 -2.47 -7.09
C LEU A 110 -8.38 -3.11 -8.45
N GLU A 111 -9.26 -2.48 -9.23
CA GLU A 111 -9.59 -2.88 -10.58
C GLU A 111 -8.87 -2.03 -11.63
N TRP A 112 -8.85 -2.48 -12.88
CA TRP A 112 -8.26 -1.72 -13.98
C TRP A 112 -8.73 -0.26 -14.07
N LYS A 113 -10.01 -0.01 -13.78
CA LYS A 113 -10.59 1.35 -13.77
C LYS A 113 -9.90 2.29 -12.77
N ASN A 114 -9.38 1.75 -11.66
CA ASN A 114 -8.73 2.50 -10.60
C ASN A 114 -7.29 2.90 -10.96
N ILE A 115 -6.62 2.16 -11.86
CA ILE A 115 -5.21 2.35 -12.19
C ILE A 115 -4.98 2.91 -13.59
N LYS A 116 -5.93 2.78 -14.52
CA LYS A 116 -5.74 3.06 -15.95
C LYS A 116 -5.33 4.51 -16.27
N ASN A 117 -5.63 5.47 -15.40
CA ASN A 117 -5.35 6.90 -15.61
C ASN A 117 -3.98 7.32 -15.04
N ILE A 118 -3.28 6.45 -14.31
CA ILE A 118 -2.00 6.72 -13.63
C ILE A 118 -0.89 5.79 -14.15
N LEU A 119 -0.92 5.51 -15.46
CA LEU A 119 0.04 4.58 -16.11
C LEU A 119 1.26 5.29 -16.71
N ASP A 120 1.37 6.62 -16.55
CA ASP A 120 2.56 7.38 -16.95
C ASP A 120 3.66 7.23 -15.89
N ALA A 121 4.35 6.09 -15.95
CA ALA A 121 5.42 5.74 -15.02
C ALA A 121 6.59 5.06 -15.72
N ASP A 122 7.77 5.26 -15.17
CA ASP A 122 9.00 4.57 -15.58
C ASP A 122 9.07 3.19 -14.94
N PHE A 123 8.47 3.03 -13.72
CA PHE A 123 8.49 1.78 -12.98
C PHE A 123 7.23 1.56 -12.13
N PHE A 124 6.80 0.31 -12.03
CA PHE A 124 5.66 -0.13 -11.22
C PHE A 124 6.13 -1.05 -10.10
N ILE A 125 5.69 -0.80 -8.88
CA ILE A 125 5.84 -1.71 -7.74
C ILE A 125 4.44 -2.16 -7.35
N VAL A 126 4.19 -3.46 -7.39
CA VAL A 126 2.94 -4.08 -6.94
C VAL A 126 3.25 -4.88 -5.69
N ASN A 127 2.75 -4.42 -4.55
CA ASN A 127 2.88 -5.13 -3.28
C ASN A 127 1.54 -5.75 -2.90
N MET A 128 1.49 -7.08 -2.84
CA MET A 128 0.28 -7.81 -2.44
C MET A 128 0.22 -7.94 -0.91
N ILE A 129 0.08 -6.78 -0.25
CA ILE A 129 0.10 -6.64 1.23
C ILE A 129 -0.99 -7.46 1.91
N THR A 130 -2.18 -7.52 1.29
CA THR A 130 -3.33 -8.25 1.83
C THR A 130 -3.62 -9.55 1.08
N GLY A 131 -2.97 -9.75 -0.06
CA GLY A 131 -3.25 -10.84 -0.99
C GLY A 131 -4.42 -10.59 -1.96
N TRP A 132 -5.21 -9.51 -1.75
CA TRP A 132 -6.30 -9.09 -2.64
C TRP A 132 -6.21 -7.63 -3.09
N ASP A 133 -5.05 -7.00 -2.95
CA ASP A 133 -4.81 -5.58 -3.24
C ASP A 133 -5.17 -5.20 -4.67
N LEU A 134 -4.80 -6.04 -5.62
CA LEU A 134 -5.05 -5.85 -7.04
C LEU A 134 -5.73 -7.09 -7.63
N SER A 135 -6.83 -6.90 -8.38
CA SER A 135 -7.48 -8.04 -9.02
C SER A 135 -6.57 -8.70 -10.05
N LEU A 136 -6.64 -10.03 -10.17
CA LEU A 136 -5.85 -10.79 -11.17
C LEU A 136 -6.04 -10.23 -12.58
N LYS A 137 -7.27 -9.82 -12.93
CA LYS A 137 -7.58 -9.24 -14.24
C LYS A 137 -6.85 -7.90 -14.46
N ALA A 138 -6.77 -7.05 -13.43
CA ALA A 138 -6.05 -5.79 -13.50
C ALA A 138 -4.54 -6.03 -13.55
N PHE A 139 -4.02 -6.96 -12.73
CA PHE A 139 -2.63 -7.38 -12.73
C PHE A 139 -2.19 -7.91 -14.10
N LEU A 140 -2.94 -8.83 -14.71
CA LEU A 140 -2.61 -9.36 -16.04
C LEU A 140 -2.61 -8.30 -17.14
N LYS A 141 -3.47 -7.28 -17.05
CA LYS A 141 -3.43 -6.15 -17.99
C LYS A 141 -2.20 -5.27 -17.78
N LEU A 142 -1.86 -5.00 -16.52
CA LEU A 142 -0.68 -4.21 -16.16
C LEU A 142 0.59 -4.92 -16.60
N SER A 143 0.76 -6.21 -16.23
CA SER A 143 1.94 -7.00 -16.55
C SER A 143 2.13 -7.17 -18.05
N LYS A 144 1.06 -7.40 -18.81
CA LYS A 144 1.14 -7.49 -20.28
C LYS A 144 1.70 -6.22 -20.92
N LYS A 145 1.45 -5.05 -20.31
CA LYS A 145 1.87 -3.75 -20.86
C LYS A 145 3.24 -3.31 -20.35
N PHE A 146 3.62 -3.70 -19.12
CA PHE A 146 4.78 -3.16 -18.40
C PHE A 146 5.64 -4.23 -17.72
N TYR A 147 5.72 -5.46 -18.27
CA TYR A 147 6.42 -6.60 -17.63
C TYR A 147 7.91 -6.30 -17.34
N ASP A 148 8.56 -5.51 -18.20
CA ASP A 148 9.97 -5.14 -18.09
C ASP A 148 10.22 -3.95 -17.14
N LYS A 149 9.16 -3.34 -16.64
CA LYS A 149 9.18 -2.17 -15.75
C LYS A 149 8.43 -2.42 -14.45
N MET A 150 8.23 -3.67 -14.05
CA MET A 150 7.40 -4.01 -12.92
C MET A 150 8.12 -4.93 -11.94
N TYR A 151 8.02 -4.59 -10.66
CA TYR A 151 8.38 -5.44 -9.53
C TYR A 151 7.10 -5.91 -8.85
N LEU A 152 7.00 -7.20 -8.58
CA LEU A 152 5.90 -7.80 -7.82
C LEU A 152 6.42 -8.39 -6.52
N ASP A 153 5.93 -7.89 -5.41
CA ASP A 153 6.06 -8.53 -4.11
C ASP A 153 4.78 -9.33 -3.83
N VAL A 154 4.90 -10.65 -3.81
CA VAL A 154 3.75 -11.56 -3.63
C VAL A 154 3.23 -11.58 -2.20
N HIS A 155 4.08 -11.25 -1.23
CA HIS A 155 3.78 -11.10 0.19
C HIS A 155 2.65 -12.03 0.66
N PHE A 156 1.48 -11.53 1.01
CA PHE A 156 0.33 -12.32 1.45
C PHE A 156 -0.49 -12.99 0.34
N LEU A 157 -0.13 -12.82 -0.94
CA LEU A 157 -0.85 -13.48 -2.04
C LEU A 157 -0.88 -15.02 -1.89
N VAL A 158 0.14 -15.60 -1.24
CA VAL A 158 0.27 -17.04 -1.01
C VAL A 158 -0.29 -17.49 0.34
N MET A 159 -0.79 -16.57 1.15
CA MET A 159 -1.38 -16.85 2.46
C MET A 159 -2.91 -16.85 2.37
N GLY A 160 -3.53 -17.76 3.07
CA GLY A 160 -4.99 -17.78 3.23
C GLY A 160 -5.41 -16.96 4.45
N THR A 161 -6.66 -16.52 4.46
CA THR A 161 -7.31 -15.99 5.65
C THR A 161 -8.50 -16.86 6.01
N ASP A 162 -8.76 -17.07 7.30
CA ASP A 162 -9.98 -17.69 7.74
C ASP A 162 -11.20 -16.73 7.65
N LYS A 163 -12.40 -17.21 8.04
CA LYS A 163 -13.62 -16.40 8.00
C LYS A 163 -13.61 -15.23 8.99
N LEU A 164 -12.70 -15.24 9.97
CA LEU A 164 -12.54 -14.20 10.99
C LEU A 164 -11.49 -13.18 10.61
N GLY A 165 -10.78 -13.38 9.48
CA GLY A 165 -9.74 -12.47 8.98
C GLY A 165 -8.34 -12.76 9.52
N ASN A 166 -8.14 -13.93 10.16
CA ASN A 166 -6.83 -14.38 10.63
C ASN A 166 -6.05 -15.09 9.53
#